data_259e9e914858ad3bb760f729a4fa474b
#
_entry.id   259e9e914858ad3bb760f729a4fa474b
#
_cell.length_a   1.000
_cell.length_b   1.000
_cell.length_c   1.000
_cell.angle_alpha   90.00
_cell.angle_beta   90.00
_cell.angle_gamma   90.00
#
_symmetry.space_group_name_H-M   'P 1'
#
loop_
_entity.id
_entity.type
_entity.pdbx_description
1 polymer ?
#
loop_
_entity_poly.entity_id
_entity_poly.type
_entity_poly.pdbx_seq_one_letter_code
_entity_poly.pdbx_strand_id
1 'polypeptide(L)'
;MDSNGDGIGDLKGVTAKLDYLKELGIDVIWLSPMYKSPNDDNGYDISDYQDIMDEFGTMADFDELLDGVHQLGMKIILDLVINHTSDEHPWFIESRSSKDNPKRNWYIWRDGQDGKAPNNWESIFSGPAWRYD
;
A
#
# COMPACT_ATOMS: atom_id res chain seq x y z
N MET A 1 0.04 -15.66 -7.33
CA MET A 1 0.85 -16.78 -7.82
C MET A 1 2.29 -16.49 -7.50
N ASP A 2 2.97 -17.49 -7.01
CA ASP A 2 4.34 -17.45 -6.58
C ASP A 2 5.22 -17.97 -7.74
N SER A 3 6.07 -17.13 -8.32
CA SER A 3 6.91 -17.48 -9.47
C SER A 3 8.30 -17.97 -9.07
N ASN A 4 8.77 -17.61 -7.87
CA ASN A 4 10.10 -17.89 -7.36
C ASN A 4 10.14 -19.01 -6.29
N GLY A 5 8.98 -19.42 -5.75
CA GLY A 5 8.84 -20.51 -4.78
C GLY A 5 9.10 -20.09 -3.33
N ASP A 6 8.98 -18.80 -3.00
CA ASP A 6 9.18 -18.28 -1.64
C ASP A 6 7.91 -18.31 -0.76
N GLY A 7 6.77 -18.67 -1.34
CA GLY A 7 5.47 -18.74 -0.67
C GLY A 7 4.65 -17.46 -0.77
N ILE A 8 5.17 -16.42 -1.42
CA ILE A 8 4.51 -15.14 -1.65
C ILE A 8 4.14 -15.03 -3.13
N GLY A 9 2.91 -14.57 -3.42
CA GLY A 9 2.52 -14.29 -4.80
C GLY A 9 3.17 -13.03 -5.33
N ASP A 10 3.59 -13.03 -6.61
CA ASP A 10 4.35 -11.95 -7.22
C ASP A 10 3.82 -11.54 -8.60
N LEU A 11 4.28 -10.40 -9.12
CA LEU A 11 3.84 -9.85 -10.41
C LEU A 11 4.18 -10.78 -11.57
N LYS A 12 5.34 -11.43 -11.55
CA LYS A 12 5.73 -12.41 -12.58
C LYS A 12 4.82 -13.62 -12.59
N GLY A 13 4.38 -14.07 -11.42
CA GLY A 13 3.41 -15.14 -11.28
C GLY A 13 2.04 -14.78 -11.88
N VAL A 14 1.61 -13.51 -11.75
CA VAL A 14 0.40 -13.03 -12.43
C VAL A 14 0.63 -13.00 -13.94
N THR A 15 1.74 -12.43 -14.41
CA THR A 15 2.11 -12.35 -15.82
C THR A 15 2.11 -13.74 -16.48
N ALA A 16 2.68 -14.73 -15.82
CA ALA A 16 2.71 -16.11 -16.32
C ALA A 16 1.32 -16.78 -16.44
N LYS A 17 0.26 -16.16 -15.92
CA LYS A 17 -1.11 -16.67 -15.94
C LYS A 17 -2.09 -15.82 -16.75
N LEU A 18 -1.62 -14.83 -17.47
CA LEU A 18 -2.49 -13.95 -18.24
C LEU A 18 -3.31 -14.69 -19.29
N ASP A 19 -2.71 -15.64 -20.00
CA ASP A 19 -3.44 -16.46 -21.00
C ASP A 19 -4.56 -17.27 -20.35
N TYR A 20 -4.28 -17.90 -19.21
CA TYR A 20 -5.30 -18.62 -18.44
C TYR A 20 -6.45 -17.70 -17.99
N LEU A 21 -6.13 -16.50 -17.50
CA LEU A 21 -7.15 -15.53 -17.09
C LEU A 21 -8.00 -15.08 -18.29
N LYS A 22 -7.37 -14.88 -19.45
CA LYS A 22 -8.07 -14.54 -20.68
C LYS A 22 -8.99 -15.64 -21.16
N GLU A 23 -8.53 -16.90 -21.16
CA GLU A 23 -9.34 -18.07 -21.52
C GLU A 23 -10.52 -18.26 -20.55
N LEU A 24 -10.34 -17.92 -19.27
CA LEU A 24 -11.40 -17.93 -18.26
C LEU A 24 -12.47 -16.85 -18.49
N GLY A 25 -12.21 -15.88 -19.39
CA GLY A 25 -13.14 -14.80 -19.72
C GLY A 25 -13.00 -13.57 -18.83
N ILE A 26 -11.84 -13.35 -18.20
CA ILE A 26 -11.56 -12.16 -17.40
C ILE A 26 -11.28 -10.97 -18.31
N ASP A 27 -11.94 -9.86 -18.10
CA ASP A 27 -11.73 -8.60 -18.80
C ASP A 27 -10.91 -7.59 -17.99
N VAL A 28 -10.97 -7.68 -16.66
CA VAL A 28 -10.32 -6.73 -15.76
C VAL A 28 -9.66 -7.47 -14.61
N ILE A 29 -8.40 -7.16 -14.35
CA ILE A 29 -7.64 -7.63 -13.19
C ILE A 29 -7.55 -6.49 -12.19
N TRP A 30 -7.99 -6.71 -10.96
CA TRP A 30 -7.72 -5.82 -9.84
C TRP A 30 -6.59 -6.40 -8.99
N LEU A 31 -5.60 -5.56 -8.67
CA LEU A 31 -4.55 -5.88 -7.72
C LEU A 31 -4.79 -5.13 -6.41
N SER A 32 -4.72 -5.84 -5.28
CA SER A 32 -4.57 -5.20 -3.97
C SER A 32 -3.29 -4.35 -3.94
N PRO A 33 -3.11 -3.47 -2.93
CA PRO A 33 -1.93 -2.61 -2.88
C PRO A 33 -0.64 -3.41 -3.00
N MET A 34 0.22 -3.00 -3.95
CA MET A 34 1.51 -3.65 -4.23
C MET A 34 2.68 -2.68 -4.05
N TYR A 35 2.40 -1.49 -3.52
CA TYR A 35 3.40 -0.45 -3.24
C TYR A 35 4.27 -0.84 -2.05
N LYS A 36 5.42 -0.18 -1.87
CA LYS A 36 6.24 -0.38 -0.67
C LYS A 36 5.45 -0.10 0.60
N SER A 37 5.52 -1.05 1.52
CA SER A 37 4.76 -1.06 2.77
C SER A 37 5.52 -1.90 3.81
N PRO A 38 5.50 -1.55 5.11
CA PRO A 38 5.93 -2.46 6.16
C PRO A 38 5.00 -3.67 6.36
N ASN A 39 3.86 -3.67 5.63
CA ASN A 39 2.88 -4.77 5.61
C ASN A 39 2.18 -5.02 6.97
N ASP A 40 2.02 -3.98 7.77
CA ASP A 40 1.28 -4.03 9.03
C ASP A 40 -0.24 -4.12 8.79
N ASP A 41 -0.70 -3.65 7.63
CA ASP A 41 -2.10 -3.70 7.19
C ASP A 41 -2.24 -4.29 5.77
N ASN A 42 -1.58 -5.40 5.50
CA ASN A 42 -1.66 -6.12 4.23
C ASN A 42 -1.42 -5.23 2.99
N GLY A 43 -0.49 -4.29 3.09
CA GLY A 43 -0.12 -3.37 2.02
C GLY A 43 -0.93 -2.08 1.98
N TYR A 44 -1.97 -1.92 2.80
CA TYR A 44 -2.74 -0.67 2.88
C TYR A 44 -2.05 0.43 3.70
N ASP A 45 -0.93 0.13 4.33
CA ASP A 45 -0.03 1.03 5.06
C ASP A 45 1.18 1.40 4.18
N ILE A 46 0.96 2.24 3.18
CA ILE A 46 1.93 2.53 2.13
C ILE A 46 3.04 3.46 2.63
N SER A 47 4.29 3.03 2.50
CA SER A 47 5.49 3.81 2.82
C SER A 47 6.12 4.50 1.61
N ASP A 48 5.90 3.98 0.39
CA ASP A 48 6.27 4.63 -0.87
C ASP A 48 5.26 4.28 -1.97
N TYR A 49 4.57 5.32 -2.49
CA TYR A 49 3.57 5.18 -3.55
C TYR A 49 4.18 5.06 -4.96
N GLN A 50 5.49 5.22 -5.09
CA GLN A 50 6.17 5.31 -6.40
C GLN A 50 7.00 4.08 -6.72
N ASP A 51 6.99 3.08 -5.83
CA ASP A 51 7.76 1.86 -6.03
C ASP A 51 6.97 0.62 -5.60
N ILE A 52 7.36 -0.54 -6.12
CA ILE A 52 6.76 -1.84 -5.83
C ILE A 52 7.42 -2.44 -4.58
N MET A 53 6.64 -3.13 -3.76
CA MET A 53 7.14 -3.91 -2.63
C MET A 53 8.07 -5.02 -3.13
N ASP A 54 9.24 -5.13 -2.53
CA ASP A 54 10.33 -5.99 -3.03
C ASP A 54 9.93 -7.46 -3.18
N GLU A 55 9.03 -7.95 -2.30
CA GLU A 55 8.49 -9.31 -2.36
C GLU A 55 7.57 -9.55 -3.57
N PHE A 56 6.97 -8.50 -4.10
CA PHE A 56 6.06 -8.63 -5.25
C PHE A 56 6.76 -8.42 -6.58
N GLY A 57 7.97 -7.85 -6.59
CA GLY A 57 8.77 -7.61 -7.77
C GLY A 57 9.27 -6.18 -7.91
N THR A 58 9.46 -5.76 -9.15
CA THR A 58 10.01 -4.45 -9.51
C THR A 58 9.05 -3.66 -10.39
N MET A 59 9.32 -2.36 -10.59
CA MET A 59 8.61 -1.56 -11.58
C MET A 59 8.69 -2.16 -12.98
N ALA A 60 9.82 -2.76 -13.36
CA ALA A 60 9.95 -3.43 -14.66
C ALA A 60 9.03 -4.67 -14.78
N ASP A 61 8.84 -5.42 -13.69
CA ASP A 61 7.89 -6.53 -13.65
C ASP A 61 6.44 -6.06 -13.75
N PHE A 62 6.14 -4.88 -13.18
CA PHE A 62 4.83 -4.26 -13.34
C PHE A 62 4.59 -3.76 -14.78
N ASP A 63 5.58 -3.14 -15.40
CA ASP A 63 5.49 -2.70 -16.79
C ASP A 63 5.25 -3.89 -17.72
N GLU A 64 5.96 -5.01 -17.52
CA GLU A 64 5.74 -6.26 -18.26
C GLU A 64 4.33 -6.81 -18.07
N LEU A 65 3.83 -6.83 -16.84
CA LEU A 65 2.46 -7.23 -16.54
C LEU A 65 1.43 -6.34 -17.24
N LEU A 66 1.61 -5.02 -17.18
CA LEU A 66 0.72 -4.04 -17.80
C LEU A 66 0.65 -4.22 -19.31
N ASP A 67 1.81 -4.37 -19.94
CA ASP A 67 1.90 -4.63 -21.38
C ASP A 67 1.21 -5.94 -21.77
N GLY A 68 1.44 -7.01 -21.02
CA GLY A 68 0.80 -8.31 -21.25
C GLY A 68 -0.72 -8.25 -21.11
N VAL A 69 -1.23 -7.58 -20.09
CA VAL A 69 -2.67 -7.35 -19.88
C VAL A 69 -3.29 -6.62 -21.07
N HIS A 70 -2.63 -5.55 -21.55
CA HIS A 70 -3.12 -4.75 -22.67
C HIS A 70 -3.06 -5.53 -24.01
N GLN A 71 -2.00 -6.31 -24.25
CA GLN A 71 -1.88 -7.15 -25.46
C GLN A 71 -3.01 -8.17 -25.57
N LEU A 72 -3.52 -8.67 -24.46
CA LEU A 72 -4.67 -9.58 -24.41
C LEU A 72 -6.03 -8.85 -24.43
N GLY A 73 -6.04 -7.51 -24.54
CA GLY A 73 -7.25 -6.71 -24.54
C GLY A 73 -7.96 -6.68 -23.19
N MET A 74 -7.26 -7.00 -22.12
CA MET A 74 -7.73 -6.87 -20.74
C MET A 74 -7.36 -5.50 -20.15
N LYS A 75 -7.83 -5.23 -18.95
CA LYS A 75 -7.52 -4.01 -18.18
C LYS A 75 -7.01 -4.39 -16.81
N ILE A 76 -6.21 -3.49 -16.22
CA ILE A 76 -5.75 -3.59 -14.84
C ILE A 76 -6.27 -2.42 -14.03
N ILE A 77 -6.65 -2.67 -12.80
CA ILE A 77 -7.06 -1.68 -11.81
C ILE A 77 -6.13 -1.85 -10.60
N LEU A 78 -5.57 -0.75 -10.15
CA LEU A 78 -4.77 -0.68 -8.93
C LEU A 78 -5.57 -0.01 -7.82
N ASP A 79 -5.32 -0.42 -6.60
CA ASP A 79 -5.89 0.24 -5.43
C ASP A 79 -5.23 1.61 -5.22
N LEU A 80 -6.02 2.61 -4.93
CA LEU A 80 -5.55 3.98 -4.66
C LEU A 80 -5.81 4.34 -3.20
N VAL A 81 -4.87 4.03 -2.33
CA VAL A 81 -4.95 4.28 -0.90
C VAL A 81 -4.48 5.70 -0.57
N ILE A 82 -5.36 6.69 -0.70
CA ILE A 82 -5.05 8.11 -0.44
C ILE A 82 -5.65 8.66 0.85
N ASN A 83 -6.25 7.79 1.67
CA ASN A 83 -6.84 8.19 2.95
C ASN A 83 -5.78 8.44 4.04
N HIS A 84 -4.69 7.69 4.02
CA HIS A 84 -3.61 7.71 4.99
C HIS A 84 -2.30 7.22 4.36
N THR A 85 -1.21 7.33 5.10
CA THR A 85 0.08 6.69 4.77
C THR A 85 0.48 5.75 5.89
N SER A 86 1.51 4.92 5.66
CA SER A 86 2.25 4.28 6.74
C SER A 86 2.91 5.33 7.65
N ASP A 87 3.17 4.99 8.90
CA ASP A 87 4.00 5.79 9.80
C ASP A 87 5.50 5.70 9.44
N GLU A 88 5.87 4.81 8.52
CA GLU A 88 7.20 4.75 7.90
C GLU A 88 7.32 5.61 6.63
N HIS A 89 6.22 6.22 6.16
CA HIS A 89 6.28 7.11 5.00
C HIS A 89 7.12 8.36 5.31
N PRO A 90 8.02 8.80 4.41
CA PRO A 90 8.88 9.97 4.63
C PRO A 90 8.12 11.24 5.05
N TRP A 91 6.92 11.45 4.53
CA TRP A 91 6.09 12.59 4.93
C TRP A 91 5.65 12.53 6.39
N PHE A 92 5.31 11.34 6.89
CA PHE A 92 4.95 11.17 8.29
C PHE A 92 6.18 11.37 9.19
N ILE A 93 7.32 10.77 8.81
CA ILE A 93 8.59 10.92 9.56
C ILE A 93 8.99 12.39 9.65
N GLU A 94 8.92 13.16 8.56
CA GLU A 94 9.16 14.58 8.57
C GLU A 94 8.15 15.33 9.44
N SER A 95 6.85 15.07 9.29
CA SER A 95 5.78 15.68 10.08
C SER A 95 5.97 15.46 11.58
N ARG A 96 6.44 14.28 11.97
CA ARG A 96 6.71 13.87 13.34
C ARG A 96 7.95 14.55 13.93
N SER A 97 8.96 14.87 13.12
CA SER A 97 10.28 15.30 13.54
C SER A 97 10.28 16.62 14.34
N SER A 98 9.32 17.52 14.09
CA SER A 98 9.22 18.81 14.79
C SER A 98 7.82 19.41 14.64
N LYS A 99 7.38 20.14 15.66
CA LYS A 99 6.14 20.95 15.62
C LYS A 99 6.20 22.07 14.56
N ASP A 100 7.40 22.50 14.20
CA ASP A 100 7.65 23.57 13.23
C ASP A 100 7.94 23.03 11.81
N ASN A 101 7.89 21.71 11.60
CA ASN A 101 8.13 21.13 10.28
C ASN A 101 7.03 21.55 9.29
N PRO A 102 7.35 21.96 8.05
CA PRO A 102 6.36 22.35 7.05
C PRO A 102 5.27 21.31 6.78
N LYS A 103 5.57 20.02 6.98
CA LYS A 103 4.60 18.92 6.84
C LYS A 103 3.83 18.61 8.13
N ARG A 104 4.07 19.36 9.23
CA ARG A 104 3.38 19.06 10.50
C ARG A 104 1.87 18.94 10.33
N ASN A 105 1.26 19.86 9.61
CA ASN A 105 -0.18 19.90 9.39
C ASN A 105 -0.70 18.98 8.27
N TRP A 106 0.17 18.14 7.67
CA TRP A 106 -0.26 17.10 6.73
C TRP A 106 -0.90 15.91 7.44
N TYR A 107 -0.65 15.79 8.76
CA TYR A 107 -1.20 14.76 9.62
C TYR A 107 -1.92 15.39 10.82
N ILE A 108 -2.76 14.61 11.47
CA ILE A 108 -3.57 15.08 12.60
C ILE A 108 -2.80 14.88 13.89
N TRP A 109 -2.32 15.97 14.47
CA TRP A 109 -1.66 16.01 15.76
C TRP A 109 -2.56 16.72 16.77
N ARG A 110 -2.65 16.20 17.99
CA ARG A 110 -3.42 16.81 19.08
C ARG A 110 -2.67 16.63 20.40
N ASP A 111 -2.63 17.68 21.19
CA ASP A 111 -2.12 17.57 22.55
C ASP A 111 -3.09 16.74 23.39
N GLY A 112 -2.54 15.89 24.26
CA GLY A 112 -3.32 15.13 25.22
C GLY A 112 -3.87 16.04 26.34
N GLN A 113 -4.77 15.50 27.14
CA GLN A 113 -5.37 16.15 28.29
C GLN A 113 -5.03 15.36 29.57
N ASP A 114 -4.40 16.01 30.53
CA ASP A 114 -4.06 15.41 31.84
C ASP A 114 -3.29 14.08 31.75
N GLY A 115 -2.34 14.00 30.79
CA GLY A 115 -1.56 12.79 30.52
C GLY A 115 -2.34 11.65 29.84
N LYS A 116 -3.52 11.94 29.30
CA LYS A 116 -4.38 11.00 28.56
C LYS A 116 -4.50 11.45 27.10
N ALA A 117 -5.06 10.57 26.28
CA ALA A 117 -5.42 10.87 24.90
C ALA A 117 -6.38 12.08 24.81
N PRO A 118 -6.38 12.83 23.68
CA PRO A 118 -7.22 14.01 23.52
C PRO A 118 -8.74 13.72 23.58
N ASN A 119 -9.14 12.49 23.29
CA ASN A 119 -10.51 12.00 23.43
C ASN A 119 -10.52 10.46 23.50
N ASN A 120 -11.69 9.88 23.56
CA ASN A 120 -11.92 8.45 23.68
C ASN A 120 -12.23 7.75 22.33
N TRP A 121 -11.79 8.31 21.21
CA TRP A 121 -12.01 7.67 19.92
C TRP A 121 -11.28 6.33 19.85
N GLU A 122 -11.96 5.38 19.23
CA GLU A 122 -11.44 4.04 18.98
C GLU A 122 -11.00 3.89 17.54
N SER A 123 -9.95 3.08 17.34
CA SER A 123 -9.51 2.67 16.00
C SER A 123 -10.51 1.68 15.40
N ILE A 124 -10.64 1.68 14.07
CA ILE A 124 -11.38 0.66 13.33
C ILE A 124 -10.84 -0.77 13.60
N PHE A 125 -9.57 -0.88 13.94
CA PHE A 125 -8.87 -2.12 14.27
C PHE A 125 -8.94 -2.49 15.78
N SER A 126 -9.79 -1.84 16.54
CA SER A 126 -9.88 -1.92 18.00
C SER A 126 -8.78 -1.12 18.73
N GLY A 127 -9.04 -0.81 20.01
CA GLY A 127 -8.15 0.00 20.81
C GLY A 127 -8.24 1.51 20.51
N PRO A 128 -7.39 2.34 21.14
CA PRO A 128 -7.46 3.79 21.02
C PRO A 128 -7.02 4.25 19.63
N ALA A 129 -7.73 5.26 19.09
CA ALA A 129 -7.35 5.90 17.81
C ALA A 129 -6.10 6.78 17.92
N TRP A 130 -5.67 7.12 19.13
CA TRP A 130 -4.54 7.98 19.39
C TRP A 130 -3.36 7.20 19.93
N ARG A 131 -2.19 7.46 19.37
CA ARG A 131 -0.91 6.98 19.87
C ARG A 131 -0.12 8.15 20.42
N TYR A 132 0.49 7.97 21.57
CA TYR A 132 1.44 8.95 22.12
C TYR A 132 2.75 8.93 21.33
N ASP A 133 3.27 10.10 21.00
CA ASP A 133 4.49 10.32 20.25
C ASP A 133 5.56 11.01 21.10
#